data_e8de420182023ac33fb24346776e1208
#
_entry.id   e8de420182023ac33fb24346776e1208
#
_cell.length_a   1.000
_cell.length_b   1.000
_cell.length_c   1.000
_cell.angle_alpha   90.00
_cell.angle_beta   90.00
_cell.angle_gamma   90.00
#
_symmetry.space_group_name_H-M   'P 1'
#
loop_
_entity.id
_entity.type
_entity.pdbx_description
1 polymer ?
#
loop_
_entity_poly.entity_id
_entity_poly.type
_entity_poly.pdbx_seq_one_letter_code
_entity_poly.pdbx_strand_id
1 'polypeptide(L)'
;MANEQTRSSRRQKQPTPKKSVKKNSGKGSGKSSGTHKKGLFIKILLGILSFFCILFLAGVGLFWYYAKDAPELTDKKLDATVSSKLYTQDGELFEDLGAEKREKISANELPKTLEDAIVSVEDRRFYKHIGVDPIRIIGSALSNFTSGGLQGGSTLTQQLIKLSFFSTSAEDQTLKRKAQEAWMAVRLEQKKSKQEILTYYVNKVYMSNGLYGMETASEMYFGKKLS
;
A
#
# COMPACT_ATOMS: atom_id res chain seq x y z
N MET A 1 16.01 -86.82 3.95
CA MET A 1 17.25 -87.28 3.29
C MET A 1 18.28 -86.28 3.82
N ALA A 2 18.97 -86.71 4.84
CA ALA A 2 20.31 -87.37 4.82
C ALA A 2 21.36 -86.25 4.58
N ASN A 3 22.17 -85.97 5.40
CA ASN A 3 23.21 -86.59 6.22
C ASN A 3 24.37 -85.62 6.13
N GLU A 4 25.03 -85.31 7.07
CA GLU A 4 25.92 -85.90 8.06
C GLU A 4 27.27 -85.18 8.01
N GLN A 5 27.66 -84.68 9.17
CA GLN A 5 28.83 -85.15 9.91
C GLN A 5 30.20 -84.76 9.30
N THR A 6 31.20 -84.38 9.97
CA THR A 6 31.72 -84.59 11.34
C THR A 6 33.09 -83.92 11.49
N ARG A 7 33.44 -83.64 12.76
CA ARG A 7 34.76 -83.77 13.47
C ARG A 7 35.88 -82.77 13.14
N SER A 8 36.24 -81.94 14.14
CA SER A 8 37.07 -82.27 15.31
C SER A 8 38.55 -82.20 15.08
N SER A 9 39.22 -81.34 15.75
CA SER A 9 40.30 -81.60 16.76
C SER A 9 41.11 -80.31 17.00
N ARG A 10 41.04 -79.70 18.09
CA ARG A 10 41.85 -79.76 19.33
C ARG A 10 43.33 -79.77 19.15
N ARG A 11 44.06 -78.68 19.51
CA ARG A 11 45.35 -78.63 20.23
C ARG A 11 45.63 -77.18 20.59
N GLN A 12 45.50 -76.81 21.82
CA GLN A 12 46.45 -76.73 22.95
C GLN A 12 47.66 -75.80 22.76
N LYS A 13 47.58 -74.74 23.61
CA LYS A 13 48.57 -74.13 24.53
C LYS A 13 49.94 -73.74 23.95
N GLN A 14 50.38 -72.52 24.20
CA GLN A 14 50.98 -71.96 25.43
C GLN A 14 51.47 -70.53 25.21
N PRO A 15 52.00 -69.80 26.22
CA PRO A 15 51.68 -68.39 26.50
C PRO A 15 52.90 -67.44 26.45
N THR A 16 52.48 -66.09 26.41
CA THR A 16 53.27 -64.91 26.85
C THR A 16 54.58 -64.51 26.18
N PRO A 17 54.94 -63.22 26.10
CA PRO A 17 55.02 -62.31 27.24
C PRO A 17 54.54 -60.87 27.03
N LYS A 18 54.32 -60.22 28.16
CA LYS A 18 54.03 -58.81 28.36
C LYS A 18 55.09 -57.90 27.79
N LYS A 19 54.68 -56.82 27.06
CA LYS A 19 55.53 -55.63 26.97
C LYS A 19 54.64 -54.34 27.08
N SER A 20 54.89 -53.73 28.17
CA SER A 20 54.96 -52.26 28.50
C SER A 20 54.13 -51.27 27.76
N VAL A 21 53.32 -50.68 28.57
CA VAL A 21 52.72 -49.35 28.57
C VAL A 21 53.59 -48.31 27.86
N LYS A 22 52.97 -47.60 26.88
CA LYS A 22 53.28 -46.19 26.60
C LYS A 22 51.96 -45.42 26.56
N LYS A 23 51.73 -44.71 27.65
CA LYS A 23 50.75 -43.62 27.72
C LYS A 23 51.12 -42.52 26.71
N ASN A 24 50.42 -42.41 25.64
CA ASN A 24 50.47 -41.18 24.80
C ASN A 24 49.21 -40.39 25.07
N SER A 25 49.35 -39.36 25.89
CA SER A 25 48.39 -38.34 26.12
C SER A 25 48.29 -37.45 24.85
N GLY A 26 47.47 -37.88 23.92
CA GLY A 26 47.06 -37.05 22.78
C GLY A 26 46.01 -36.05 23.24
N LYS A 27 46.43 -34.83 23.51
CA LYS A 27 45.63 -33.67 23.76
C LYS A 27 44.88 -33.34 22.43
N GLY A 28 43.69 -33.91 22.25
CA GLY A 28 42.80 -33.58 21.14
C GLY A 28 42.25 -32.16 21.37
N SER A 29 42.92 -31.19 20.79
CA SER A 29 42.40 -29.82 20.66
C SER A 29 41.24 -29.87 19.66
N GLY A 30 40.02 -30.07 20.18
CA GLY A 30 38.78 -29.84 19.45
C GLY A 30 38.66 -28.36 19.21
N LYS A 31 39.17 -27.88 18.06
CA LYS A 31 38.88 -26.52 17.57
C LYS A 31 37.37 -26.40 17.29
N SER A 32 36.65 -25.70 18.16
CA SER A 32 35.27 -25.32 17.94
C SER A 32 35.22 -24.34 16.76
N SER A 33 34.99 -24.84 15.57
CA SER A 33 34.83 -24.00 14.36
C SER A 33 33.46 -23.37 14.24
N GLY A 34 32.62 -23.52 15.26
CA GLY A 34 31.22 -23.03 15.25
C GLY A 34 31.05 -21.55 15.59
N THR A 35 31.93 -20.95 16.37
CA THR A 35 31.82 -19.58 16.87
C THR A 35 32.16 -18.52 15.80
N HIS A 36 33.13 -18.77 14.94
CA HIS A 36 33.51 -17.85 13.86
C HIS A 36 32.43 -17.70 12.78
N LYS A 37 31.74 -18.80 12.43
CA LYS A 37 30.65 -18.75 11.44
C LYS A 37 29.45 -17.98 11.95
N LYS A 38 29.07 -18.08 13.23
CA LYS A 38 28.01 -17.32 13.88
C LYS A 38 28.34 -15.81 13.91
N GLY A 39 29.59 -15.46 14.25
CA GLY A 39 30.01 -14.04 14.27
C GLY A 39 29.99 -13.39 12.88
N LEU A 40 30.42 -14.12 11.83
CA LEU A 40 30.35 -13.63 10.45
C LEU A 40 28.90 -13.46 9.98
N PHE A 41 28.02 -14.42 10.26
CA PHE A 41 26.60 -14.34 9.92
C PHE A 41 25.91 -13.12 10.56
N ILE A 42 26.19 -12.87 11.86
CA ILE A 42 25.64 -11.68 12.56
C ILE A 42 26.14 -10.38 11.92
N LYS A 43 27.42 -10.30 11.54
CA LYS A 43 27.98 -9.10 10.89
C LYS A 43 27.34 -8.85 9.51
N ILE A 44 27.11 -9.90 8.72
CA ILE A 44 26.42 -9.81 7.43
C ILE A 44 24.97 -9.36 7.65
N LEU A 45 24.24 -9.94 8.61
CA LEU A 45 22.87 -9.57 8.94
C LEU A 45 22.77 -8.10 9.38
N LEU A 46 23.68 -7.66 10.26
CA LEU A 46 23.75 -6.26 10.68
C LEU A 46 24.08 -5.32 9.53
N GLY A 47 24.98 -5.72 8.62
CA GLY A 47 25.29 -4.96 7.40
C GLY A 47 24.07 -4.80 6.49
N ILE A 48 23.33 -5.88 6.26
CA ILE A 48 22.07 -5.85 5.48
C ILE A 48 21.03 -4.96 6.17
N LEU A 49 20.84 -5.12 7.48
CA LEU A 49 19.90 -4.29 8.25
C LEU A 49 20.28 -2.80 8.20
N SER A 50 21.58 -2.49 8.37
CA SER A 50 22.09 -1.12 8.25
C SER A 50 21.86 -0.53 6.86
N PHE A 51 22.09 -1.30 5.81
CA PHE A 51 21.82 -0.89 4.43
C PHE A 51 20.35 -0.53 4.21
N PHE A 52 19.43 -1.40 4.64
CA PHE A 52 18.00 -1.10 4.55
C PHE A 52 17.57 0.08 5.42
N CYS A 53 18.18 0.25 6.59
CA CYS A 53 17.93 1.41 7.46
C CYS A 53 18.36 2.71 6.77
N ILE A 54 19.52 2.74 6.13
CA ILE A 54 20.00 3.91 5.38
C ILE A 54 19.07 4.22 4.19
N LEU A 55 18.66 3.20 3.43
CA LEU A 55 17.70 3.38 2.34
C LEU A 55 16.35 3.92 2.83
N PHE A 56 15.87 3.43 3.95
CA PHE A 56 14.63 3.90 4.56
C PHE A 56 14.74 5.37 4.98
N LEU A 57 15.83 5.75 5.67
CA LEU A 57 16.07 7.13 6.08
C LEU A 57 16.21 8.07 4.88
N ALA A 58 16.90 7.63 3.83
CA ALA A 58 17.00 8.39 2.58
C ALA A 58 15.62 8.58 1.92
N GLY A 59 14.79 7.53 1.91
CA GLY A 59 13.41 7.60 1.42
C GLY A 59 12.54 8.57 2.22
N VAL A 60 12.64 8.55 3.55
CA VAL A 60 11.94 9.50 4.43
C VAL A 60 12.42 10.93 4.18
N GLY A 61 13.74 11.14 4.04
CA GLY A 61 14.31 12.45 3.75
C GLY A 61 13.83 13.01 2.41
N LEU A 62 13.81 12.17 1.37
CA LEU A 62 13.30 12.54 0.05
C LEU A 62 11.79 12.84 0.07
N PHE A 63 11.02 12.03 0.81
CA PHE A 63 9.59 12.28 1.01
C PHE A 63 9.35 13.65 1.64
N TRP A 64 10.06 13.98 2.73
CA TRP A 64 9.97 15.29 3.40
C TRP A 64 10.39 16.43 2.48
N TYR A 65 11.46 16.24 1.72
CA TYR A 65 11.94 17.24 0.76
C TYR A 65 10.87 17.61 -0.27
N TYR A 66 10.10 16.62 -0.75
CA TYR A 66 8.99 16.87 -1.69
C TYR A 66 7.71 17.36 -0.99
N ALA A 67 7.39 16.82 0.18
CA ALA A 67 6.15 17.13 0.90
C ALA A 67 6.11 18.57 1.45
N LYS A 68 7.27 19.17 1.80
CA LYS A 68 7.31 20.51 2.37
C LYS A 68 6.73 21.60 1.47
N ASP A 69 6.80 21.41 0.15
CA ASP A 69 6.28 22.35 -0.86
C ASP A 69 4.82 22.02 -1.27
N ALA A 70 4.11 21.19 -0.50
CA ALA A 70 2.73 20.84 -0.79
C ALA A 70 1.83 22.09 -0.65
N PRO A 71 0.83 22.24 -1.53
CA PRO A 71 -0.15 23.32 -1.43
C PRO A 71 -0.86 23.34 -0.07
N GLU A 72 -1.31 24.50 0.35
CA GLU A 72 -2.11 24.63 1.56
C GLU A 72 -3.49 24.02 1.37
N LEU A 73 -3.92 23.22 2.37
CA LEU A 73 -5.26 22.63 2.41
C LEU A 73 -6.29 23.71 2.74
N THR A 74 -7.10 24.09 1.76
CA THR A 74 -8.19 25.05 1.91
C THR A 74 -9.53 24.40 1.59
N ASP A 75 -10.54 24.67 2.39
CA ASP A 75 -11.90 24.16 2.18
C ASP A 75 -12.47 24.63 0.83
N LYS A 76 -12.14 25.84 0.41
CA LYS A 76 -12.54 26.38 -0.90
C LYS A 76 -12.09 25.53 -2.08
N LYS A 77 -10.90 24.91 -2.00
CA LYS A 77 -10.40 24.00 -3.06
C LYS A 77 -10.96 22.59 -2.92
N LEU A 78 -11.30 22.15 -1.73
CA LEU A 78 -11.97 20.87 -1.50
C LEU A 78 -13.42 20.90 -1.99
N ASP A 79 -14.08 22.01 -1.77
CA ASP A 79 -15.47 22.17 -2.19
C ASP A 79 -15.58 22.28 -3.72
N ALA A 80 -16.62 21.70 -4.27
CA ALA A 80 -16.95 21.84 -5.68
C ALA A 80 -17.69 23.18 -5.91
N THR A 81 -17.27 23.95 -6.91
CA THR A 81 -18.06 25.09 -7.37
C THR A 81 -19.30 24.57 -8.08
N VAL A 82 -20.47 25.09 -7.76
CA VAL A 82 -21.71 24.82 -8.51
C VAL A 82 -21.75 25.67 -9.77
N SER A 83 -22.42 25.18 -10.81
CA SER A 83 -22.68 25.95 -12.01
C SER A 83 -23.66 27.11 -11.72
N SER A 84 -23.54 28.20 -12.48
CA SER A 84 -24.49 29.30 -12.42
C SER A 84 -25.72 28.97 -13.27
N LYS A 85 -26.90 28.95 -12.65
CA LYS A 85 -28.17 28.63 -13.33
C LYS A 85 -28.98 29.88 -13.51
N LEU A 86 -29.54 30.06 -14.70
CA LEU A 86 -30.54 31.08 -14.98
C LEU A 86 -31.94 30.46 -14.87
N TYR A 87 -32.84 31.20 -14.24
CA TYR A 87 -34.24 30.82 -14.10
C TYR A 87 -35.13 31.84 -14.75
N THR A 88 -36.26 31.41 -15.28
CA THR A 88 -37.36 32.29 -15.73
C THR A 88 -38.00 32.99 -14.54
N GLN A 89 -38.86 33.98 -14.80
CA GLN A 89 -39.62 34.66 -13.75
C GLN A 89 -40.55 33.69 -12.99
N ASP A 90 -40.97 32.63 -13.64
CA ASP A 90 -41.83 31.57 -13.09
C ASP A 90 -41.06 30.48 -12.34
N GLY A 91 -39.73 30.61 -12.25
CA GLY A 91 -38.86 29.69 -11.51
C GLY A 91 -38.44 28.44 -12.28
N GLU A 92 -38.74 28.38 -13.59
CA GLU A 92 -38.26 27.30 -14.46
C GLU A 92 -36.77 27.51 -14.85
N LEU A 93 -35.99 26.44 -14.90
CA LEU A 93 -34.59 26.50 -15.33
C LEU A 93 -34.54 26.91 -16.83
N PHE A 94 -34.00 28.11 -17.09
CA PHE A 94 -33.84 28.63 -18.45
C PHE A 94 -32.53 28.13 -19.08
N GLU A 95 -31.40 28.22 -18.35
CA GLU A 95 -30.11 27.82 -18.84
C GLU A 95 -29.11 27.58 -17.69
N ASP A 96 -28.19 26.60 -17.86
CA ASP A 96 -27.06 26.38 -17.00
C ASP A 96 -25.79 26.93 -17.67
N LEU A 97 -25.31 28.09 -17.17
CA LEU A 97 -24.16 28.81 -17.72
C LEU A 97 -22.80 28.24 -17.30
N GLY A 98 -22.78 27.19 -16.53
CA GLY A 98 -21.50 26.55 -16.10
C GLY A 98 -20.78 25.88 -17.25
N ALA A 99 -19.49 26.21 -17.45
CA ALA A 99 -18.62 25.44 -18.33
C ALA A 99 -18.51 23.98 -17.90
N GLU A 100 -18.72 23.73 -16.61
CA GLU A 100 -18.79 22.42 -15.98
C GLU A 100 -20.15 22.30 -15.27
N LYS A 101 -20.93 21.32 -15.67
CA LYS A 101 -22.19 21.02 -15.00
C LYS A 101 -21.90 20.36 -13.66
N ARG A 102 -22.37 20.96 -12.58
CA ARG A 102 -22.16 20.49 -11.21
C ARG A 102 -23.36 20.72 -10.33
N GLU A 103 -23.85 19.65 -9.76
CA GLU A 103 -24.78 19.65 -8.62
C GLU A 103 -24.11 19.00 -7.42
N LYS A 104 -24.42 19.47 -6.23
CA LYS A 104 -23.84 18.98 -4.99
C LYS A 104 -24.89 18.26 -4.17
N ILE A 105 -24.44 17.19 -3.52
CA ILE A 105 -25.16 16.57 -2.42
C ILE A 105 -24.44 16.84 -1.11
N SER A 106 -25.19 16.86 -0.04
CA SER A 106 -24.65 16.88 1.33
C SER A 106 -24.36 15.46 1.84
N ALA A 107 -23.66 15.36 2.95
CA ALA A 107 -23.24 14.06 3.49
C ALA A 107 -24.42 13.16 3.89
N ASN A 108 -25.52 13.76 4.32
CA ASN A 108 -26.75 13.04 4.69
C ASN A 108 -27.63 12.63 3.48
N GLU A 109 -27.35 13.14 2.29
CA GLU A 109 -28.02 12.77 1.05
C GLU A 109 -27.28 11.66 0.29
N LEU A 110 -26.06 11.32 0.69
CA LEU A 110 -25.29 10.27 0.06
C LEU A 110 -25.88 8.89 0.36
N PRO A 111 -26.43 8.16 -0.64
CA PRO A 111 -26.98 6.84 -0.41
C PRO A 111 -25.93 5.84 0.06
N LYS A 112 -26.26 5.05 1.06
CA LYS A 112 -25.34 4.04 1.59
C LYS A 112 -24.89 3.02 0.54
N THR A 113 -25.74 2.65 -0.39
CA THR A 113 -25.42 1.75 -1.51
C THR A 113 -24.37 2.33 -2.44
N LEU A 114 -24.41 3.64 -2.71
CA LEU A 114 -23.40 4.31 -3.53
C LEU A 114 -22.06 4.42 -2.78
N GLU A 115 -22.10 4.77 -1.50
CA GLU A 115 -20.94 4.77 -0.62
C GLU A 115 -20.23 3.42 -0.64
N ASP A 116 -20.98 2.33 -0.40
CA ASP A 116 -20.45 0.97 -0.37
C ASP A 116 -19.88 0.54 -1.73
N ALA A 117 -20.52 0.93 -2.83
CA ALA A 117 -20.06 0.66 -4.18
C ALA A 117 -18.70 1.35 -4.44
N ILE A 118 -18.61 2.66 -4.16
CA ILE A 118 -17.37 3.44 -4.36
C ILE A 118 -16.24 2.85 -3.52
N VAL A 119 -16.48 2.64 -2.22
CA VAL A 119 -15.47 2.09 -1.30
C VAL A 119 -15.03 0.69 -1.74
N SER A 120 -15.95 -0.14 -2.20
CA SER A 120 -15.63 -1.52 -2.64
C SER A 120 -14.74 -1.55 -3.88
N VAL A 121 -14.93 -0.62 -4.80
CA VAL A 121 -14.18 -0.56 -6.07
C VAL A 121 -12.90 0.24 -5.92
N GLU A 122 -13.00 1.46 -5.38
CA GLU A 122 -11.91 2.42 -5.37
C GLU A 122 -10.97 2.22 -4.17
N ASP A 123 -11.50 1.90 -2.98
CA ASP A 123 -10.70 1.84 -1.76
C ASP A 123 -11.33 0.97 -0.67
N ARG A 124 -11.23 -0.36 -0.80
CA ARG A 124 -11.83 -1.33 0.15
C ARG A 124 -11.44 -1.15 1.61
N ARG A 125 -10.35 -0.42 1.86
CA ARG A 125 -9.83 -0.18 3.20
C ARG A 125 -10.01 1.27 3.65
N PHE A 126 -10.85 2.05 2.94
CA PHE A 126 -11.06 3.46 3.18
C PHE A 126 -11.25 3.82 4.66
N TYR A 127 -12.09 3.07 5.37
CA TYR A 127 -12.33 3.28 6.81
C TYR A 127 -11.24 2.76 7.75
N LYS A 128 -10.16 2.15 7.21
CA LYS A 128 -9.12 1.49 8.01
C LYS A 128 -7.76 2.19 7.97
N HIS A 129 -7.56 3.13 7.07
CA HIS A 129 -6.32 3.89 6.92
C HIS A 129 -6.51 5.37 7.26
N ILE A 130 -5.41 6.11 7.32
CA ILE A 130 -5.34 7.53 7.67
C ILE A 130 -4.86 8.38 6.49
N GLY A 131 -5.50 8.25 5.33
CA GLY A 131 -5.18 8.99 4.10
C GLY A 131 -4.31 8.22 3.11
N VAL A 132 -3.44 7.35 3.60
CA VAL A 132 -2.58 6.47 2.79
C VAL A 132 -2.75 5.04 3.28
N ASP A 133 -2.82 4.06 2.37
CA ASP A 133 -2.86 2.63 2.71
C ASP A 133 -1.56 1.92 2.28
N PRO A 134 -0.60 1.72 3.19
CA PRO A 134 0.65 1.02 2.88
C PRO A 134 0.45 -0.42 2.36
N ILE A 135 -0.58 -1.11 2.86
CA ILE A 135 -0.88 -2.50 2.45
C ILE A 135 -1.33 -2.50 0.98
N ARG A 136 -2.19 -1.54 0.59
CA ARG A 136 -2.63 -1.38 -0.79
C ARG A 136 -1.45 -1.01 -1.72
N ILE A 137 -0.57 -0.12 -1.29
CA ILE A 137 0.62 0.28 -2.06
C ILE A 137 1.52 -0.93 -2.34
N ILE A 138 1.83 -1.72 -1.31
CA ILE A 138 2.66 -2.91 -1.45
C ILE A 138 1.95 -3.96 -2.32
N GLY A 139 0.65 -4.17 -2.10
CA GLY A 139 -0.16 -5.12 -2.87
C GLY A 139 -0.23 -4.76 -4.35
N SER A 140 -0.47 -3.48 -4.67
CA SER A 140 -0.50 -3.01 -6.07
C SER A 140 0.87 -3.09 -6.73
N ALA A 141 1.95 -2.74 -6.02
CA ALA A 141 3.31 -2.87 -6.54
C ALA A 141 3.65 -4.33 -6.88
N LEU A 142 3.32 -5.26 -5.98
CA LEU A 142 3.54 -6.70 -6.21
C LEU A 142 2.69 -7.23 -7.37
N SER A 143 1.40 -6.86 -7.43
CA SER A 143 0.50 -7.24 -8.52
C SER A 143 0.99 -6.73 -9.87
N ASN A 144 1.41 -5.47 -9.94
CA ASN A 144 1.94 -4.87 -11.17
C ASN A 144 3.23 -5.55 -11.63
N PHE A 145 4.06 -5.99 -10.67
CA PHE A 145 5.29 -6.71 -10.99
C PHE A 145 5.02 -8.15 -11.48
N THR A 146 4.04 -8.86 -10.89
CA THR A 146 3.79 -10.28 -11.18
C THR A 146 2.82 -10.52 -12.32
N SER A 147 1.80 -9.67 -12.50
CA SER A 147 0.71 -9.88 -13.46
C SER A 147 0.73 -8.91 -14.64
N GLY A 148 1.67 -7.96 -14.67
CA GLY A 148 1.76 -6.96 -15.76
C GLY A 148 0.55 -6.03 -15.87
N GLY A 149 -0.38 -6.09 -14.90
CA GLY A 149 -1.56 -5.23 -14.84
C GLY A 149 -1.23 -3.91 -14.14
N LEU A 150 -1.92 -2.82 -14.52
CA LEU A 150 -1.80 -1.52 -13.85
C LEU A 150 -2.86 -1.40 -12.74
N GLN A 151 -2.57 -1.97 -11.57
CA GLN A 151 -3.42 -1.79 -10.40
C GLN A 151 -3.05 -0.51 -9.66
N GLY A 152 -4.02 0.39 -9.48
CA GLY A 152 -3.83 1.65 -8.74
C GLY A 152 -3.68 1.44 -7.23
N GLY A 153 -2.63 2.02 -6.65
CA GLY A 153 -2.38 2.00 -5.21
C GLY A 153 -2.88 3.23 -4.43
N SER A 154 -3.49 4.22 -5.11
CA SER A 154 -3.96 5.46 -4.47
C SER A 154 -5.26 5.26 -3.72
N THR A 155 -5.40 5.88 -2.54
CA THR A 155 -6.63 5.91 -1.76
C THR A 155 -7.64 6.91 -2.31
N LEU A 156 -8.93 6.83 -1.91
CA LEU A 156 -9.95 7.84 -2.21
C LEU A 156 -9.53 9.23 -1.75
N THR A 157 -8.91 9.34 -0.58
CA THR A 157 -8.42 10.61 -0.04
C THR A 157 -7.32 11.20 -0.92
N GLN A 158 -6.37 10.39 -1.41
CA GLN A 158 -5.35 10.83 -2.36
C GLN A 158 -5.95 11.24 -3.71
N GLN A 159 -6.98 10.53 -4.18
CA GLN A 159 -7.69 10.89 -5.41
C GLN A 159 -8.40 12.25 -5.25
N LEU A 160 -9.08 12.49 -4.13
CA LEU A 160 -9.70 13.79 -3.82
C LEU A 160 -8.66 14.92 -3.80
N ILE A 161 -7.52 14.71 -3.14
CA ILE A 161 -6.43 15.69 -3.12
C ILE A 161 -5.94 15.97 -4.54
N LYS A 162 -5.73 14.95 -5.36
CA LYS A 162 -5.34 15.11 -6.77
C LYS A 162 -6.35 15.98 -7.53
N LEU A 163 -7.64 15.67 -7.44
CA LEU A 163 -8.71 16.39 -8.12
C LEU A 163 -8.87 17.84 -7.64
N SER A 164 -8.47 18.14 -6.42
CA SER A 164 -8.68 19.45 -5.79
C SER A 164 -7.49 20.41 -5.91
N PHE A 165 -6.27 19.90 -5.94
CA PHE A 165 -5.06 20.70 -5.77
C PHE A 165 -4.04 20.55 -6.90
N PHE A 166 -4.18 19.53 -7.77
CA PHE A 166 -3.21 19.23 -8.81
C PHE A 166 -3.88 19.12 -10.17
N SER A 167 -3.07 19.27 -11.23
CA SER A 167 -3.51 18.95 -12.58
C SER A 167 -3.75 17.44 -12.71
N THR A 168 -4.75 17.07 -13.51
CA THR A 168 -5.05 15.66 -13.83
C THR A 168 -4.30 15.16 -15.06
N SER A 169 -3.49 16.00 -15.72
CA SER A 169 -2.72 15.61 -16.90
C SER A 169 -1.69 14.55 -16.58
N ALA A 170 -1.44 13.66 -17.54
CA ALA A 170 -0.50 12.55 -17.37
C ALA A 170 0.95 13.03 -17.19
N GLU A 171 1.31 14.15 -17.82
CA GLU A 171 2.65 14.74 -17.78
C GLU A 171 3.07 15.20 -16.38
N ASP A 172 2.09 15.57 -15.55
CA ASP A 172 2.32 16.02 -14.18
C ASP A 172 2.46 14.86 -13.18
N GLN A 173 2.44 13.60 -13.61
CA GLN A 173 2.52 12.44 -12.73
C GLN A 173 3.95 12.17 -12.24
N THR A 174 4.44 13.00 -11.33
CA THR A 174 5.78 12.92 -10.76
C THR A 174 5.79 12.29 -9.36
N LEU A 175 6.95 11.77 -8.93
CA LEU A 175 7.15 11.32 -7.55
C LEU A 175 6.96 12.45 -6.53
N LYS A 176 7.35 13.68 -6.90
CA LYS A 176 7.12 14.88 -6.09
C LYS A 176 5.63 15.05 -5.81
N ARG A 177 4.80 15.05 -6.85
CA ARG A 177 3.35 15.16 -6.72
C ARG A 177 2.77 14.03 -5.87
N LYS A 178 3.22 12.79 -6.07
CA LYS A 178 2.75 11.65 -5.27
C LYS A 178 3.09 11.78 -3.78
N ALA A 179 4.27 12.29 -3.44
CA ALA A 179 4.62 12.58 -2.06
C ALA A 179 3.74 13.69 -1.47
N GLN A 180 3.46 14.75 -2.23
CA GLN A 180 2.57 15.84 -1.82
C GLN A 180 1.12 15.36 -1.65
N GLU A 181 0.59 14.57 -2.60
CA GLU A 181 -0.74 13.95 -2.48
C GLU A 181 -0.85 13.11 -1.19
N ALA A 182 0.14 12.27 -0.92
CA ALA A 182 0.16 11.42 0.28
C ALA A 182 0.21 12.24 1.58
N TRP A 183 1.08 13.25 1.63
CA TRP A 183 1.18 14.14 2.77
C TRP A 183 -0.11 14.91 3.04
N MET A 184 -0.69 15.50 1.98
CA MET A 184 -1.95 16.24 2.08
C MET A 184 -3.13 15.34 2.45
N ALA A 185 -3.17 14.09 1.95
CA ALA A 185 -4.20 13.12 2.30
C ALA A 185 -4.19 12.78 3.80
N VAL A 186 -3.01 12.56 4.39
CA VAL A 186 -2.89 12.34 5.83
C VAL A 186 -3.34 13.56 6.62
N ARG A 187 -2.96 14.77 6.19
CA ARG A 187 -3.40 16.01 6.85
C ARG A 187 -4.90 16.28 6.69
N LEU A 188 -5.49 15.89 5.57
CA LEU A 188 -6.92 16.03 5.35
C LEU A 188 -7.72 15.15 6.30
N GLU A 189 -7.32 13.89 6.47
CA GLU A 189 -7.99 12.96 7.39
C GLU A 189 -7.83 13.30 8.88
N GLN A 190 -6.88 14.17 9.22
CA GLN A 190 -6.80 14.75 10.56
C GLN A 190 -7.83 15.88 10.78
N LYS A 191 -8.35 16.48 9.71
CA LYS A 191 -9.25 17.64 9.76
C LYS A 191 -10.69 17.32 9.39
N LYS A 192 -10.91 16.29 8.60
CA LYS A 192 -12.22 15.92 8.03
C LYS A 192 -12.53 14.46 8.31
N SER A 193 -13.79 14.18 8.57
CA SER A 193 -14.29 12.81 8.72
C SER A 193 -14.26 12.05 7.38
N LYS A 194 -14.27 10.73 7.45
CA LYS A 194 -14.38 9.86 6.27
C LYS A 194 -15.61 10.17 5.42
N GLN A 195 -16.73 10.47 6.08
CA GLN A 195 -17.99 10.83 5.42
C GLN A 195 -17.86 12.15 4.65
N GLU A 196 -17.26 13.19 5.25
CA GLU A 196 -17.00 14.46 4.55
C GLU A 196 -16.07 14.25 3.34
N ILE A 197 -14.98 13.48 3.50
CA ILE A 197 -14.01 13.19 2.44
C ILE A 197 -14.71 12.49 1.27
N LEU A 198 -15.54 11.48 1.56
CA LEU A 198 -16.28 10.76 0.53
C LEU A 198 -17.29 11.67 -0.18
N THR A 199 -17.98 12.54 0.56
CA THR A 199 -18.91 13.50 0.00
C THR A 199 -18.21 14.50 -0.92
N TYR A 200 -17.06 15.04 -0.52
CA TYR A 200 -16.24 15.88 -1.41
C TYR A 200 -15.82 15.14 -2.68
N TYR A 201 -15.44 13.86 -2.56
CA TYR A 201 -15.06 13.04 -3.71
C TYR A 201 -16.24 12.85 -4.68
N VAL A 202 -17.39 12.46 -4.18
CA VAL A 202 -18.62 12.25 -4.96
C VAL A 202 -19.04 13.52 -5.72
N ASN A 203 -18.89 14.69 -5.09
CA ASN A 203 -19.20 15.98 -5.68
C ASN A 203 -18.15 16.47 -6.71
N LYS A 204 -16.98 15.85 -6.76
CA LYS A 204 -15.84 16.34 -7.56
C LYS A 204 -15.42 15.45 -8.71
N VAL A 205 -15.70 14.17 -8.61
CA VAL A 205 -15.22 13.19 -9.59
C VAL A 205 -15.77 13.50 -10.98
N TYR A 206 -14.91 13.39 -11.99
CA TYR A 206 -15.27 13.55 -13.40
C TYR A 206 -16.01 12.32 -13.91
N MET A 207 -17.20 12.52 -14.48
CA MET A 207 -18.10 11.46 -14.91
C MET A 207 -18.33 11.44 -16.44
N SER A 208 -17.35 11.95 -17.21
CA SER A 208 -17.42 12.11 -18.67
C SER A 208 -18.33 13.26 -19.15
N ASN A 209 -18.26 13.60 -20.43
CA ASN A 209 -19.09 14.60 -21.11
C ASN A 209 -19.17 15.97 -20.40
N GLY A 210 -18.09 16.40 -19.74
CA GLY A 210 -18.08 17.66 -18.98
C GLY A 210 -18.88 17.64 -17.67
N LEU A 211 -19.35 16.45 -17.25
CA LEU A 211 -20.10 16.28 -16.01
C LEU A 211 -19.14 16.05 -14.84
N TYR A 212 -19.33 16.77 -13.77
CA TYR A 212 -18.58 16.63 -12.54
C TYR A 212 -19.53 16.41 -11.37
N GLY A 213 -19.22 15.41 -10.55
CA GLY A 213 -20.07 14.94 -9.46
C GLY A 213 -21.07 13.88 -9.90
N MET A 214 -21.33 12.96 -8.98
CA MET A 214 -22.22 11.82 -9.25
C MET A 214 -23.70 12.19 -9.28
N GLU A 215 -24.11 13.25 -8.56
CA GLU A 215 -25.47 13.78 -8.64
C GLU A 215 -25.77 14.27 -10.06
N THR A 216 -24.91 15.13 -10.59
CA THR A 216 -25.02 15.65 -11.95
C THR A 216 -25.07 14.52 -12.99
N ALA A 217 -24.22 13.51 -12.81
CA ALA A 217 -24.21 12.33 -13.68
C ALA A 217 -25.51 11.51 -13.58
N SER A 218 -26.05 11.35 -12.37
CA SER A 218 -27.31 10.66 -12.15
C SER A 218 -28.46 11.35 -12.85
N GLU A 219 -28.59 12.65 -12.69
CA GLU A 219 -29.63 13.43 -13.36
C GLU A 219 -29.48 13.39 -14.89
N MET A 220 -28.25 13.55 -15.41
CA MET A 220 -28.04 13.59 -16.84
C MET A 220 -28.22 12.23 -17.53
N TYR A 221 -27.72 11.14 -16.93
CA TYR A 221 -27.77 9.82 -17.55
C TYR A 221 -29.07 9.05 -17.25
N PHE A 222 -29.67 9.28 -16.10
CA PHE A 222 -30.83 8.51 -15.63
C PHE A 222 -32.09 9.35 -15.40
N GLY A 223 -32.00 10.69 -15.45
CA GLY A 223 -33.09 11.59 -15.15
C GLY A 223 -33.59 11.55 -13.70
N LYS A 224 -32.70 11.15 -12.78
CA LYS A 224 -33.02 10.93 -11.37
C LYS A 224 -31.93 11.47 -10.46
N LYS A 225 -32.33 11.98 -9.30
CA LYS A 225 -31.41 12.29 -8.21
C LYS A 225 -30.83 11.02 -7.57
N LEU A 226 -29.70 11.18 -6.90
CA LEU A 226 -29.10 10.08 -6.13
C LEU A 226 -29.87 9.74 -4.86
N SER A 227 -30.53 10.74 -4.26
CA SER A 227 -31.34 10.62 -3.03
C SER A 227 -32.78 10.24 -3.32
#